data_fbe683c7737916642cc83074e8a40c35
#
_entry.id   fbe683c7737916642cc83074e8a40c35
#
_cell.length_a   1.000
_cell.length_b   1.000
_cell.length_c   1.000
_cell.angle_alpha   90.00
_cell.angle_beta   90.00
_cell.angle_gamma   90.00
#
_symmetry.space_group_name_H-M   'P 1'
#
loop_
_entity.id
_entity.type
_entity.pdbx_description
1 polymer ?
#
loop_
_entity_poly.entity_id
_entity_poly.type
_entity_poly.pdbx_seq_one_letter_code
_entity_poly.pdbx_strand_id
1 'polypeptide(L)'
;MARPTVMARGLEPNRKGWLMNRRDFVKNCLLAGSTLASPWLLPRAEATFAPKRILVLGGTLFLGPALVDALLASGHTVTLFNRGVTNPELFPHVPKLRGFRSPDTGDQDLSALSHRHFDVIVDVWPNDPDVVASAANVLKDRAAHYLFVSSVAAYDRDEFAKMSIVEDAPLQPWNSSARPYNRNKAESERRLHQIIGEKLTIVRPGPIAGHRDGGGDLLIWLLRAQDGGEHIAPGDGNDPVEFVDVKDVGGFLAMAINRSLYGTFNLVGRSLSFREFLEKCKVATNSNADFVWIPQQFLHEHGLESNRELHTFIGNFPFWIPERDYQGLYRVSSEKAFRAGWVTRSFNETAFDCLNDFYSREFNEDLSPMSIETEKEVLDAWKRRKA
;
A
#
# COMPACT_ATOMS: atom_id res chain seq x y z
N MET A 1 15.47 5.58 -2.22
CA MET A 1 16.48 6.17 -1.34
C MET A 1 16.73 5.19 -0.23
N ALA A 2 17.96 4.81 0.01
CA ALA A 2 18.34 4.03 1.18
C ALA A 2 18.10 4.88 2.43
N ARG A 3 17.55 4.28 3.49
CA ARG A 3 17.42 4.92 4.81
C ARG A 3 18.82 5.34 5.30
N PRO A 4 18.99 6.50 5.96
CA PRO A 4 20.25 6.79 6.62
C PRO A 4 20.47 5.76 7.73
N THR A 5 21.60 5.08 7.69
CA THR A 5 22.04 4.13 8.69
C THR A 5 22.33 4.90 9.98
N VAL A 6 21.41 4.86 10.93
CA VAL A 6 21.70 5.27 12.30
C VAL A 6 22.49 4.12 12.93
N MET A 7 23.75 4.38 13.27
CA MET A 7 24.58 3.41 13.96
C MET A 7 23.94 3.06 15.32
N ALA A 8 23.37 1.88 15.41
CA ALA A 8 22.90 1.30 16.64
C ALA A 8 24.11 0.92 17.51
N ARG A 9 24.29 1.61 18.63
CA ARG A 9 25.12 1.11 19.73
C ARG A 9 24.40 -0.05 20.39
N GLY A 10 25.11 -1.17 20.50
CA GLY A 10 24.62 -2.44 20.95
C GLY A 10 23.82 -2.40 22.26
N LEU A 11 22.58 -2.81 22.14
CA LEU A 11 21.76 -3.34 23.22
C LEU A 11 21.21 -4.67 22.67
N GLU A 12 21.60 -5.78 23.31
CA GLU A 12 20.99 -7.07 22.99
C GLU A 12 19.48 -6.98 23.29
N PRO A 13 18.61 -7.29 22.34
CA PRO A 13 17.18 -7.30 22.60
C PRO A 13 16.83 -8.48 23.50
N ASN A 14 16.24 -8.22 24.64
CA ASN A 14 15.67 -9.23 25.52
C ASN A 14 14.40 -9.80 24.89
N ARG A 15 14.56 -10.71 23.90
CA ARG A 15 13.50 -11.26 23.02
C ARG A 15 12.59 -12.30 23.68
N LYS A 16 12.67 -12.55 24.98
CA LYS A 16 11.94 -13.69 25.60
C LYS A 16 10.48 -13.38 25.97
N GLY A 17 9.97 -12.17 25.77
CA GLY A 17 8.57 -11.81 26.08
C GLY A 17 7.63 -11.64 24.88
N TRP A 18 8.13 -11.58 23.64
CA TRP A 18 7.39 -11.05 22.48
C TRP A 18 6.90 -12.10 21.46
N LEU A 19 7.08 -13.37 21.70
CA LEU A 19 6.80 -14.38 20.67
C LEU A 19 5.64 -15.28 21.08
N MET A 20 4.44 -14.94 20.66
CA MET A 20 3.47 -15.97 20.37
C MET A 20 4.06 -16.85 19.26
N ASN A 21 4.27 -18.14 19.55
CA ASN A 21 4.89 -19.02 18.56
C ASN A 21 3.90 -19.26 17.41
N ARG A 22 4.44 -19.53 16.21
CA ARG A 22 3.68 -19.80 14.98
C ARG A 22 2.53 -20.80 15.19
N ARG A 23 2.68 -21.75 16.11
CA ARG A 23 1.72 -22.81 16.40
C ARG A 23 0.50 -22.28 17.14
N ASP A 24 0.67 -21.30 18.04
CA ASP A 24 -0.41 -20.70 18.80
C ASP A 24 -1.17 -19.68 17.96
N PHE A 25 -0.48 -18.96 17.07
CA PHE A 25 -1.10 -18.09 16.06
C PHE A 25 -2.02 -18.90 15.13
N VAL A 26 -1.54 -19.99 14.54
CA VAL A 26 -2.32 -20.84 13.65
C VAL A 26 -3.51 -21.47 14.37
N LYS A 27 -3.37 -21.90 15.64
CA LYS A 27 -4.49 -22.42 16.44
C LYS A 27 -5.57 -21.38 16.69
N ASN A 28 -5.19 -20.14 17.01
CA ASN A 28 -6.15 -19.06 17.26
C ASN A 28 -6.89 -18.65 15.98
N CYS A 29 -6.22 -18.68 14.83
CA CYS A 29 -6.86 -18.44 13.52
C CYS A 29 -7.84 -19.54 13.14
N LEU A 30 -7.56 -20.80 13.45
CA LEU A 30 -8.47 -21.93 13.18
C LEU A 30 -9.71 -21.91 14.07
N LEU A 31 -9.64 -21.38 15.28
CA LEU A 31 -10.79 -21.24 16.18
C LEU A 31 -11.71 -20.10 15.77
N ALA A 32 -11.20 -19.05 15.10
CA ALA A 32 -12.00 -17.93 14.58
C ALA A 32 -12.69 -18.25 13.24
N GLY A 33 -12.26 -19.28 12.54
CA GLY A 33 -12.72 -19.65 11.18
C GLY A 33 -13.88 -20.64 11.09
N SER A 34 -14.43 -21.16 12.21
CA SER A 34 -15.34 -22.31 12.19
C SER A 34 -16.84 -22.01 12.09
N THR A 35 -17.25 -20.81 11.79
CA THR A 35 -18.66 -20.50 11.51
C THR A 35 -18.80 -19.58 10.32
N LEU A 36 -18.95 -20.15 9.12
CA LEU A 36 -19.78 -19.64 8.01
C LEU A 36 -19.54 -20.50 6.75
N ALA A 37 -20.05 -21.71 6.75
CA ALA A 37 -20.35 -22.41 5.50
C ALA A 37 -21.62 -21.74 4.93
N SER A 38 -21.47 -20.74 4.08
CA SER A 38 -22.58 -20.14 3.32
C SER A 38 -23.00 -21.06 2.16
N PRO A 39 -24.31 -21.38 2.02
CA PRO A 39 -24.79 -22.32 0.99
C PRO A 39 -25.00 -21.72 -0.39
N TRP A 40 -24.26 -20.69 -0.78
CA TRP A 40 -24.40 -20.02 -2.09
C TRP A 40 -23.18 -20.20 -3.00
N LEU A 41 -22.63 -21.42 -3.04
CA LEU A 41 -21.71 -21.82 -4.10
C LEU A 41 -22.50 -22.21 -5.37
N LEU A 42 -23.22 -21.28 -5.97
CA LEU A 42 -23.49 -21.39 -7.39
C LEU A 42 -22.16 -21.13 -8.12
N PRO A 43 -21.74 -22.00 -9.04
CA PRO A 43 -20.58 -21.69 -9.86
C PRO A 43 -20.91 -20.41 -10.64
N ARG A 44 -20.32 -19.29 -10.23
CA ARG A 44 -20.29 -18.08 -11.04
C ARG A 44 -19.54 -18.51 -12.29
N ALA A 45 -20.20 -18.51 -13.43
CA ALA A 45 -19.55 -18.77 -14.71
C ALA A 45 -18.38 -17.78 -14.78
N GLU A 46 -17.15 -18.26 -14.58
CA GLU A 46 -15.96 -17.46 -14.77
C GLU A 46 -15.99 -17.06 -16.24
N ALA A 47 -16.14 -15.75 -16.48
CA ALA A 47 -16.00 -15.23 -17.82
C ALA A 47 -14.57 -15.55 -18.26
N THR A 48 -14.44 -16.51 -19.18
CA THR A 48 -13.13 -16.89 -19.72
C THR A 48 -12.66 -15.77 -20.63
N PHE A 49 -11.76 -14.95 -20.12
CA PHE A 49 -11.09 -13.93 -20.91
C PHE A 49 -10.00 -14.57 -21.77
N ALA A 50 -9.80 -14.07 -22.99
CA ALA A 50 -8.71 -14.53 -23.84
C ALA A 50 -7.35 -14.26 -23.14
N PRO A 51 -6.46 -15.25 -23.04
CA PRO A 51 -5.12 -15.06 -22.49
C PRO A 51 -4.39 -13.93 -23.22
N LYS A 52 -3.74 -13.05 -22.47
CA LYS A 52 -2.95 -11.92 -22.99
C LYS A 52 -1.48 -12.09 -22.61
N ARG A 53 -0.58 -11.56 -23.43
CA ARG A 53 0.85 -11.44 -23.14
C ARG A 53 1.08 -10.11 -22.46
N ILE A 54 1.50 -10.13 -21.20
CA ILE A 54 1.59 -8.96 -20.34
C ILE A 54 3.04 -8.71 -19.95
N LEU A 55 3.52 -7.49 -20.19
CA LEU A 55 4.79 -7.00 -19.67
C LEU A 55 4.53 -6.25 -18.37
N VAL A 56 5.21 -6.64 -17.29
CA VAL A 56 5.23 -5.90 -16.02
C VAL A 56 6.60 -5.25 -15.83
N LEU A 57 6.65 -3.93 -15.80
CA LEU A 57 7.85 -3.17 -15.49
C LEU A 57 8.03 -3.12 -13.97
N GLY A 58 8.87 -4.02 -13.43
CA GLY A 58 9.05 -4.32 -12.01
C GLY A 58 8.64 -5.75 -11.67
N GLY A 59 7.68 -5.92 -10.75
CA GLY A 59 6.99 -7.19 -10.50
C GLY A 59 7.50 -8.01 -9.31
N THR A 60 8.58 -7.62 -8.62
CA THR A 60 9.18 -8.43 -7.55
C THR A 60 9.22 -7.75 -6.17
N LEU A 61 8.61 -6.57 -6.02
CA LEU A 61 8.53 -5.85 -4.75
C LEU A 61 7.08 -5.46 -4.46
N PHE A 62 6.59 -5.70 -3.27
CA PHE A 62 5.31 -5.30 -2.68
C PHE A 62 4.08 -5.53 -3.60
N LEU A 63 3.59 -4.48 -4.30
CA LEU A 63 2.47 -4.60 -5.23
C LEU A 63 2.75 -5.55 -6.41
N GLY A 64 4.02 -5.60 -6.85
CA GLY A 64 4.42 -6.42 -7.99
C GLY A 64 4.03 -7.89 -7.87
N PRO A 65 4.37 -8.58 -6.79
CA PRO A 65 3.97 -9.96 -6.58
C PRO A 65 2.45 -10.17 -6.56
N ALA A 66 1.69 -9.33 -5.89
CA ALA A 66 0.22 -9.44 -5.85
C ALA A 66 -0.41 -9.27 -7.25
N LEU A 67 0.13 -8.36 -8.05
CA LEU A 67 -0.26 -8.18 -9.45
C LEU A 67 0.08 -9.42 -10.29
N VAL A 68 1.31 -9.92 -10.20
CA VAL A 68 1.77 -11.08 -11.00
C VAL A 68 0.93 -12.31 -10.67
N ASP A 69 0.66 -12.57 -9.38
CA ASP A 69 -0.20 -13.66 -8.95
C ASP A 69 -1.62 -13.53 -9.53
N ALA A 70 -2.22 -12.35 -9.48
CA ALA A 70 -3.55 -12.09 -10.03
C ALA A 70 -3.61 -12.29 -11.56
N LEU A 71 -2.55 -11.88 -12.28
CA LEU A 71 -2.44 -12.06 -13.73
C LEU A 71 -2.29 -13.53 -14.11
N LEU A 72 -1.44 -14.27 -13.40
CA LEU A 72 -1.25 -15.71 -13.63
C LEU A 72 -2.51 -16.49 -13.30
N ALA A 73 -3.19 -16.16 -12.19
CA ALA A 73 -4.47 -16.75 -11.82
C ALA A 73 -5.58 -16.48 -12.85
N SER A 74 -5.50 -15.36 -13.58
CA SER A 74 -6.39 -15.04 -14.71
C SER A 74 -5.99 -15.74 -16.02
N GLY A 75 -4.97 -16.58 -16.02
CA GLY A 75 -4.52 -17.35 -17.20
C GLY A 75 -3.69 -16.55 -18.22
N HIS A 76 -3.17 -15.39 -17.83
CA HIS A 76 -2.31 -14.59 -18.70
C HIS A 76 -0.86 -15.09 -18.73
N THR A 77 -0.15 -14.78 -19.79
CA THR A 77 1.30 -14.97 -19.90
C THR A 77 2.00 -13.69 -19.45
N VAL A 78 2.75 -13.76 -18.36
CA VAL A 78 3.48 -12.62 -17.79
C VAL A 78 4.95 -12.67 -18.15
N THR A 79 5.52 -11.52 -18.49
CA THR A 79 6.96 -11.28 -18.61
C THR A 79 7.32 -10.13 -17.69
N LEU A 80 8.37 -10.28 -16.88
CA LEU A 80 8.88 -9.22 -16.01
C LEU A 80 10.06 -8.49 -16.67
N PHE A 81 10.14 -7.19 -16.45
CA PHE A 81 11.33 -6.40 -16.78
C PHE A 81 11.87 -5.74 -15.52
N ASN A 82 13.04 -6.14 -15.08
CA ASN A 82 13.69 -5.62 -13.87
C ASN A 82 15.19 -5.86 -13.84
N ARG A 83 15.88 -5.28 -12.86
CA ARG A 83 17.32 -5.45 -12.64
C ARG A 83 17.73 -6.86 -12.19
N GLY A 84 16.79 -7.63 -11.63
CA GLY A 84 17.07 -8.95 -11.05
C GLY A 84 17.76 -8.92 -9.70
N VAL A 85 17.63 -7.84 -8.95
CA VAL A 85 18.27 -7.64 -7.63
C VAL A 85 17.28 -7.92 -6.50
N THR A 86 16.08 -7.36 -6.58
CA THR A 86 15.05 -7.48 -5.52
C THR A 86 14.26 -8.77 -5.70
N ASN A 87 14.29 -9.63 -4.71
CA ASN A 87 13.59 -10.94 -4.67
C ASN A 87 13.72 -11.70 -6.02
N PRO A 88 14.92 -11.99 -6.49
CA PRO A 88 15.15 -12.58 -7.82
C PRO A 88 14.59 -14.01 -7.94
N GLU A 89 14.38 -14.68 -6.81
CA GLU A 89 13.81 -16.03 -6.69
C GLU A 89 12.31 -16.09 -6.97
N LEU A 90 11.59 -14.95 -6.82
CA LEU A 90 10.14 -14.93 -7.07
C LEU A 90 9.83 -15.27 -8.52
N PHE A 91 8.78 -16.05 -8.71
CA PHE A 91 8.27 -16.44 -10.03
C PHE A 91 9.35 -17.11 -10.92
N PRO A 92 9.92 -18.24 -10.51
CA PRO A 92 11.02 -18.89 -11.26
C PRO A 92 10.62 -19.30 -12.68
N HIS A 93 9.33 -19.54 -12.93
CA HIS A 93 8.79 -19.95 -14.24
C HIS A 93 8.35 -18.77 -15.11
N VAL A 94 8.38 -17.53 -14.60
CA VAL A 94 8.01 -16.33 -15.36
C VAL A 94 9.25 -15.78 -16.07
N PRO A 95 9.21 -15.57 -17.39
CA PRO A 95 10.31 -14.95 -18.13
C PRO A 95 10.69 -13.59 -17.56
N LYS A 96 12.00 -13.36 -17.41
CA LYS A 96 12.55 -12.11 -16.87
C LYS A 96 13.50 -11.47 -17.87
N LEU A 97 13.12 -10.35 -18.43
CA LEU A 97 13.96 -9.49 -19.24
C LEU A 97 14.81 -8.62 -18.30
N ARG A 98 16.09 -8.54 -18.56
CA ARG A 98 17.03 -7.76 -17.75
C ARG A 98 17.26 -6.39 -18.36
N GLY A 99 17.25 -5.40 -17.50
CA GLY A 99 17.50 -4.01 -17.80
C GLY A 99 17.24 -3.16 -16.57
N PHE A 100 17.42 -1.87 -16.69
CA PHE A 100 17.23 -0.96 -15.55
C PHE A 100 16.64 0.36 -15.99
N ARG A 101 16.03 1.02 -15.01
CA ARG A 101 15.54 2.39 -15.05
C ARG A 101 15.97 3.03 -13.75
N SER A 102 16.97 3.90 -13.77
CA SER A 102 17.50 4.54 -12.57
C SER A 102 16.94 5.94 -12.39
N PRO A 103 16.19 6.20 -11.31
CA PRO A 103 15.73 7.54 -11.01
C PRO A 103 16.86 8.45 -10.51
N ASP A 104 17.93 7.86 -9.95
CA ASP A 104 19.00 8.63 -9.31
C ASP A 104 19.99 9.21 -10.33
N THR A 105 20.21 8.53 -11.45
CA THR A 105 21.14 8.92 -12.49
C THR A 105 20.47 9.29 -13.81
N GLY A 106 19.17 9.01 -13.98
CA GLY A 106 18.49 9.08 -15.26
C GLY A 106 18.90 8.00 -16.27
N ASP A 107 19.86 7.13 -15.91
CA ASP A 107 20.34 6.08 -16.77
C ASP A 107 19.32 4.97 -16.94
N GLN A 108 19.20 4.46 -18.17
CA GLN A 108 18.26 3.40 -18.49
C GLN A 108 18.88 2.43 -19.52
N ASP A 109 18.64 1.15 -19.31
CA ASP A 109 18.83 0.14 -20.34
C ASP A 109 17.49 -0.55 -20.62
N LEU A 110 16.85 -0.11 -21.70
CA LEU A 110 15.59 -0.64 -22.21
C LEU A 110 15.79 -1.54 -23.43
N SER A 111 17.02 -1.89 -23.78
CA SER A 111 17.37 -2.65 -24.99
C SER A 111 16.65 -3.99 -25.07
N ALA A 112 16.48 -4.67 -23.93
CA ALA A 112 15.76 -5.93 -23.85
C ALA A 112 14.26 -5.82 -24.21
N LEU A 113 13.69 -4.61 -24.23
CA LEU A 113 12.30 -4.33 -24.64
C LEU A 113 12.19 -3.99 -26.12
N SER A 114 13.30 -3.68 -26.78
CA SER A 114 13.34 -3.33 -28.19
C SER A 114 12.82 -4.49 -29.03
N HIS A 115 11.98 -4.19 -30.04
CA HIS A 115 11.41 -5.17 -30.99
C HIS A 115 10.48 -6.23 -30.37
N ARG A 116 10.07 -6.09 -29.10
CA ARG A 116 9.09 -6.99 -28.47
C ARG A 116 7.70 -6.35 -28.47
N HIS A 117 6.69 -7.18 -28.67
CA HIS A 117 5.28 -6.77 -28.63
C HIS A 117 4.55 -7.55 -27.54
N PHE A 118 3.71 -6.85 -26.83
CA PHE A 118 2.84 -7.37 -25.78
C PHE A 118 1.40 -6.95 -26.07
N ASP A 119 0.45 -7.58 -25.43
CA ASP A 119 -0.94 -7.15 -25.56
C ASP A 119 -1.20 -6.02 -24.54
N VAL A 120 -0.53 -6.10 -23.37
CA VAL A 120 -0.67 -5.14 -22.28
C VAL A 120 0.69 -4.86 -21.64
N ILE A 121 0.89 -3.62 -21.20
CA ILE A 121 2.03 -3.21 -20.36
C ILE A 121 1.48 -2.70 -19.04
N VAL A 122 2.08 -3.11 -17.91
CA VAL A 122 1.79 -2.58 -16.59
C VAL A 122 3.04 -1.98 -16.00
N ASP A 123 3.03 -0.68 -15.74
CA ASP A 123 4.12 0.05 -15.13
C ASP A 123 3.81 0.36 -13.66
N VAL A 124 4.54 -0.30 -12.76
CA VAL A 124 4.41 -0.13 -11.31
C VAL A 124 5.48 0.80 -10.75
N TRP A 125 6.14 1.60 -11.59
CA TRP A 125 7.23 2.44 -11.16
C TRP A 125 6.77 3.55 -10.20
N PRO A 126 7.40 3.71 -9.03
CA PRO A 126 6.92 4.62 -7.99
C PRO A 126 7.29 6.09 -8.23
N ASN A 127 8.36 6.39 -9.00
CA ASN A 127 8.99 7.71 -8.96
C ASN A 127 9.59 8.09 -10.31
N ASP A 128 9.93 9.33 -10.57
CA ASP A 128 10.62 9.92 -11.71
C ASP A 128 9.87 9.90 -13.07
N PRO A 129 9.31 11.06 -13.46
CA PRO A 129 8.53 11.18 -14.69
C PRO A 129 9.35 11.04 -15.99
N ASP A 130 10.64 11.32 -15.97
CA ASP A 130 11.50 11.17 -17.16
C ASP A 130 11.72 9.69 -17.46
N VAL A 131 11.94 8.90 -16.41
CA VAL A 131 12.10 7.45 -16.50
C VAL A 131 10.81 6.77 -16.97
N VAL A 132 9.65 7.23 -16.48
CA VAL A 132 8.33 6.75 -16.91
C VAL A 132 8.10 7.10 -18.38
N ALA A 133 8.31 8.36 -18.78
CA ALA A 133 8.10 8.82 -20.15
C ALA A 133 9.03 8.13 -21.16
N SER A 134 10.29 7.88 -20.78
CA SER A 134 11.23 7.15 -21.63
C SER A 134 10.76 5.73 -21.92
N ALA A 135 10.35 4.98 -20.89
CA ALA A 135 9.82 3.63 -21.09
C ALA A 135 8.53 3.65 -21.94
N ALA A 136 7.63 4.61 -21.68
CA ALA A 136 6.40 4.77 -22.45
C ALA A 136 6.68 5.06 -23.94
N ASN A 137 7.66 5.91 -24.27
CA ASN A 137 8.04 6.19 -25.64
C ASN A 137 8.58 4.97 -26.39
N VAL A 138 9.36 4.12 -25.72
CA VAL A 138 9.85 2.84 -26.30
C VAL A 138 8.69 1.88 -26.54
N LEU A 139 7.63 1.92 -25.72
CA LEU A 139 6.59 0.89 -25.65
C LEU A 139 5.24 1.30 -26.26
N LYS A 140 4.99 2.59 -26.56
CA LYS A 140 3.68 3.13 -26.99
C LYS A 140 3.04 2.41 -28.17
N ASP A 141 3.86 1.93 -29.12
CA ASP A 141 3.37 1.24 -30.33
C ASP A 141 3.51 -0.29 -30.20
N ARG A 142 3.83 -0.80 -29.01
CA ARG A 142 4.13 -2.20 -28.75
C ARG A 142 3.07 -2.92 -27.91
N ALA A 143 2.02 -2.22 -27.53
CA ALA A 143 0.87 -2.78 -26.81
C ALA A 143 -0.41 -2.03 -27.16
N ALA A 144 -1.53 -2.73 -27.02
CA ALA A 144 -2.86 -2.15 -27.19
C ALA A 144 -3.38 -1.48 -25.90
N HIS A 145 -2.76 -1.78 -24.74
CA HIS A 145 -3.18 -1.26 -23.45
C HIS A 145 -1.95 -0.99 -22.56
N TYR A 146 -1.90 0.19 -21.95
CA TYR A 146 -0.86 0.58 -21.00
C TYR A 146 -1.50 0.96 -19.66
N LEU A 147 -1.11 0.30 -18.59
CA LEU A 147 -1.57 0.59 -17.23
C LEU A 147 -0.42 1.21 -16.42
N PHE A 148 -0.72 2.27 -15.70
CA PHE A 148 0.22 2.94 -14.80
C PHE A 148 -0.30 2.99 -13.38
N VAL A 149 0.53 2.58 -12.42
CA VAL A 149 0.23 2.70 -11.00
C VAL A 149 0.74 4.04 -10.48
N SER A 150 -0.19 4.96 -10.33
CA SER A 150 0.00 6.28 -9.75
C SER A 150 -0.22 6.26 -8.22
N SER A 151 -0.83 7.28 -7.66
CA SER A 151 -1.19 7.41 -6.25
C SER A 151 -2.23 8.51 -6.07
N VAL A 152 -3.06 8.43 -5.03
CA VAL A 152 -3.90 9.55 -4.59
C VAL A 152 -3.07 10.79 -4.22
N ALA A 153 -1.79 10.61 -3.88
CA ALA A 153 -0.87 11.71 -3.64
C ALA A 153 -0.60 12.60 -4.88
N ALA A 154 -1.01 12.17 -6.07
CA ALA A 154 -0.94 12.98 -7.28
C ALA A 154 -1.95 14.13 -7.32
N TYR A 155 -3.01 14.09 -6.51
CA TYR A 155 -3.98 15.17 -6.42
C TYR A 155 -3.38 16.44 -5.82
N ASP A 156 -3.91 17.59 -6.24
CA ASP A 156 -3.54 18.87 -5.66
C ASP A 156 -3.92 18.92 -4.18
N ARG A 157 -3.04 19.50 -3.36
CA ARG A 157 -3.27 19.62 -1.91
C ARG A 157 -4.51 20.44 -1.58
N ASP A 158 -4.84 21.42 -2.39
CA ASP A 158 -6.04 22.26 -2.21
C ASP A 158 -7.33 21.43 -2.33
N GLU A 159 -7.26 20.26 -2.98
CA GLU A 159 -8.38 19.33 -3.05
C GLU A 159 -8.63 18.61 -1.72
N PHE A 160 -7.61 18.47 -0.86
CA PHE A 160 -7.73 17.72 0.40
C PHE A 160 -8.62 18.38 1.44
N ALA A 161 -8.92 19.67 1.28
CA ALA A 161 -9.93 20.36 2.08
C ALA A 161 -11.37 20.02 1.66
N LYS A 162 -11.58 19.39 0.48
CA LYS A 162 -12.90 19.04 -0.04
C LYS A 162 -13.46 17.77 0.61
N MET A 163 -14.79 17.65 0.59
CA MET A 163 -15.49 16.51 1.19
C MET A 163 -15.36 15.19 0.42
N SER A 164 -15.05 15.25 -0.87
CA SER A 164 -14.84 14.07 -1.73
C SER A 164 -13.96 14.44 -2.91
N ILE A 165 -12.99 13.58 -3.19
CA ILE A 165 -12.08 13.72 -4.32
C ILE A 165 -12.39 12.60 -5.30
N VAL A 166 -12.67 12.97 -6.55
CA VAL A 166 -12.96 12.04 -7.65
C VAL A 166 -11.86 12.11 -8.73
N GLU A 167 -11.90 11.22 -9.71
CA GLU A 167 -10.81 10.99 -10.65
C GLU A 167 -10.47 12.20 -11.55
N ASP A 168 -11.39 13.12 -11.75
CA ASP A 168 -11.19 14.34 -12.56
C ASP A 168 -10.71 15.56 -11.73
N ALA A 169 -10.52 15.38 -10.42
CA ALA A 169 -9.99 16.43 -9.57
C ALA A 169 -8.56 16.85 -10.00
N PRO A 170 -8.19 18.13 -9.83
CA PRO A 170 -6.90 18.66 -10.22
C PRO A 170 -5.71 17.90 -9.65
N LEU A 171 -4.67 17.78 -10.47
CA LEU A 171 -3.40 17.18 -10.08
C LEU A 171 -2.40 18.21 -9.63
N GLN A 172 -1.53 17.82 -8.73
CA GLN A 172 -0.45 18.61 -8.18
C GLN A 172 0.34 19.35 -9.28
N PRO A 173 0.44 20.67 -9.26
CA PRO A 173 1.26 21.42 -10.22
C PRO A 173 2.74 21.04 -10.11
N TRP A 174 3.44 20.98 -11.25
CA TRP A 174 4.86 20.63 -11.27
C TRP A 174 5.74 21.58 -10.46
N ASN A 175 5.44 22.86 -10.52
CA ASN A 175 6.17 23.93 -9.85
C ASN A 175 5.69 24.23 -8.42
N SER A 176 4.81 23.40 -7.86
CA SER A 176 4.32 23.56 -6.50
C SER A 176 5.39 23.23 -5.47
N SER A 177 5.16 23.65 -4.22
CA SER A 177 5.99 23.30 -3.06
C SER A 177 5.74 21.89 -2.54
N ALA A 178 4.86 21.12 -3.19
CA ALA A 178 4.58 19.74 -2.79
C ALA A 178 5.84 18.86 -2.88
N ARG A 179 5.79 17.73 -2.21
CA ARG A 179 6.88 16.75 -2.22
C ARG A 179 7.21 16.25 -3.61
N PRO A 180 8.48 15.92 -3.87
CA PRO A 180 8.88 15.35 -5.16
C PRO A 180 8.02 14.16 -5.58
N TYR A 181 7.69 13.24 -4.66
CA TYR A 181 6.83 12.09 -4.95
C TYR A 181 5.47 12.49 -5.53
N ASN A 182 4.78 13.46 -4.91
CA ASN A 182 3.45 13.91 -5.34
C ASN A 182 3.51 14.53 -6.73
N ARG A 183 4.46 15.45 -6.93
CA ARG A 183 4.69 16.13 -8.22
C ARG A 183 5.08 15.14 -9.31
N ASN A 184 5.96 14.20 -8.99
CA ASN A 184 6.43 13.18 -9.93
C ASN A 184 5.31 12.27 -10.39
N LYS A 185 4.42 11.83 -9.48
CA LYS A 185 3.25 11.02 -9.85
C LYS A 185 2.31 11.82 -10.77
N ALA A 186 1.98 13.06 -10.40
CA ALA A 186 1.15 13.93 -11.22
C ALA A 186 1.75 14.20 -12.61
N GLU A 187 3.05 14.47 -12.68
CA GLU A 187 3.75 14.72 -13.93
C GLU A 187 3.86 13.46 -14.79
N SER A 188 4.11 12.31 -14.18
CA SER A 188 4.10 11.02 -14.90
C SER A 188 2.76 10.77 -15.59
N GLU A 189 1.65 11.05 -14.90
CA GLU A 189 0.31 10.92 -15.49
C GLU A 189 0.12 11.85 -16.69
N ARG A 190 0.50 13.15 -16.57
CA ARG A 190 0.39 14.12 -17.69
C ARG A 190 1.16 13.65 -18.91
N ARG A 191 2.40 13.22 -18.71
CA ARG A 191 3.25 12.72 -19.80
C ARG A 191 2.71 11.44 -20.43
N LEU A 192 2.21 10.51 -19.62
CA LEU A 192 1.60 9.29 -20.14
C LEU A 192 0.33 9.58 -20.96
N HIS A 193 -0.51 10.53 -20.55
CA HIS A 193 -1.64 10.96 -21.35
C HIS A 193 -1.20 11.49 -22.73
N GLN A 194 -0.11 12.24 -22.81
CA GLN A 194 0.44 12.75 -24.07
C GLN A 194 1.05 11.64 -24.95
N ILE A 195 1.73 10.66 -24.34
CA ILE A 195 2.48 9.63 -25.07
C ILE A 195 1.57 8.46 -25.49
N ILE A 196 0.69 8.03 -24.60
CA ILE A 196 -0.13 6.80 -24.75
C ILE A 196 -1.55 7.12 -25.22
N GLY A 197 -2.10 8.27 -24.79
CA GLY A 197 -3.46 8.69 -25.17
C GLY A 197 -4.55 7.77 -24.63
N GLU A 198 -5.50 7.41 -25.49
CA GLU A 198 -6.70 6.65 -25.10
C GLU A 198 -6.46 5.20 -24.66
N LYS A 199 -5.27 4.66 -24.95
CA LYS A 199 -4.88 3.30 -24.54
C LYS A 199 -4.42 3.22 -23.07
N LEU A 200 -4.55 4.32 -22.32
CA LEU A 200 -4.01 4.45 -20.95
C LEU A 200 -5.06 4.11 -19.89
N THR A 201 -4.63 3.34 -18.90
CA THR A 201 -5.32 3.23 -17.62
C THR A 201 -4.41 3.70 -16.51
N ILE A 202 -4.90 4.60 -15.69
CA ILE A 202 -4.20 5.09 -14.50
C ILE A 202 -4.94 4.57 -13.26
N VAL A 203 -4.20 4.01 -12.34
CA VAL A 203 -4.73 3.58 -11.05
C VAL A 203 -4.09 4.44 -9.97
N ARG A 204 -4.91 5.08 -9.13
CA ARG A 204 -4.47 5.91 -8.00
C ARG A 204 -4.85 5.20 -6.69
N PRO A 205 -4.01 4.30 -6.18
CA PRO A 205 -4.26 3.73 -4.87
C PRO A 205 -4.03 4.74 -3.75
N GLY A 206 -4.79 4.59 -2.67
CA GLY A 206 -4.49 5.18 -1.36
C GLY A 206 -3.28 4.49 -0.70
N PRO A 207 -3.10 4.66 0.61
CA PRO A 207 -2.13 3.86 1.36
C PRO A 207 -2.37 2.38 1.14
N ILE A 208 -1.35 1.66 0.68
CA ILE A 208 -1.46 0.22 0.41
C ILE A 208 -0.89 -0.52 1.61
N ALA A 209 -1.64 -1.50 2.13
CA ALA A 209 -1.21 -2.38 3.21
C ALA A 209 -1.38 -3.85 2.80
N GLY A 210 -0.78 -4.77 3.54
CA GLY A 210 -1.02 -6.20 3.33
C GLY A 210 0.26 -7.00 3.17
N HIS A 211 0.14 -8.10 2.45
CA HIS A 211 1.24 -9.03 2.22
C HIS A 211 2.45 -8.34 1.58
N ARG A 212 3.65 -8.56 2.12
CA ARG A 212 4.92 -7.97 1.66
C ARG A 212 5.00 -6.44 1.80
N ASP A 213 4.19 -5.86 2.66
CA ASP A 213 4.31 -4.45 2.99
C ASP A 213 5.58 -4.20 3.81
N GLY A 214 6.59 -3.59 3.18
CA GLY A 214 7.84 -3.21 3.85
C GLY A 214 7.71 -1.96 4.74
N GLY A 215 6.61 -1.21 4.62
CA GLY A 215 6.31 -0.04 5.44
C GLY A 215 5.76 -0.40 6.80
N GLY A 216 4.93 -1.43 6.84
CA GLY A 216 4.40 -1.99 8.08
C GLY A 216 3.36 -1.15 8.80
N ASP A 217 2.77 -0.12 8.17
CA ASP A 217 1.85 0.79 8.85
C ASP A 217 0.68 0.06 9.54
N LEU A 218 0.04 -0.89 8.85
CA LEU A 218 -1.00 -1.73 9.44
C LEU A 218 -0.40 -2.72 10.45
N LEU A 219 0.74 -3.31 10.11
CA LEU A 219 1.40 -4.32 10.94
C LEU A 219 1.79 -3.76 12.32
N ILE A 220 2.26 -2.52 12.39
CA ILE A 220 2.57 -1.83 13.65
C ILE A 220 1.38 -1.85 14.60
N TRP A 221 0.19 -1.50 14.13
CA TRP A 221 -1.02 -1.49 14.95
C TRP A 221 -1.51 -2.89 15.32
N LEU A 222 -1.35 -3.86 14.42
CA LEU A 222 -1.65 -5.27 14.70
C LEU A 222 -0.73 -5.83 15.79
N LEU A 223 0.58 -5.54 15.71
CA LEU A 223 1.54 -5.99 16.74
C LEU A 223 1.27 -5.33 18.08
N ARG A 224 1.02 -4.02 18.12
CA ARG A 224 0.63 -3.32 19.36
C ARG A 224 -0.65 -3.87 19.97
N ALA A 225 -1.66 -4.16 19.14
CA ALA A 225 -2.86 -4.83 19.63
C ALA A 225 -2.53 -6.22 20.18
N GLN A 226 -1.71 -7.01 19.48
CA GLN A 226 -1.35 -8.37 19.89
C GLN A 226 -0.58 -8.44 21.20
N ASP A 227 0.26 -7.44 21.50
CA ASP A 227 1.01 -7.38 22.74
C ASP A 227 0.10 -7.29 23.97
N GLY A 228 -1.10 -6.76 23.81
CA GLY A 228 -1.96 -6.48 24.95
C GLY A 228 -1.43 -5.38 25.87
N GLY A 229 -2.08 -5.18 27.02
CA GLY A 229 -1.71 -4.09 27.91
C GLY A 229 -2.15 -2.72 27.41
N GLU A 230 -1.55 -1.66 27.96
CA GLU A 230 -1.92 -0.27 27.63
C GLU A 230 -1.01 0.28 26.54
N HIS A 231 -1.61 0.85 25.50
CA HIS A 231 -0.92 1.53 24.40
C HIS A 231 -1.51 2.92 24.16
N ILE A 232 -0.68 3.85 23.71
CA ILE A 232 -1.15 5.16 23.29
C ILE A 232 -1.98 5.03 22.01
N ALA A 233 -3.20 5.56 22.06
CA ALA A 233 -4.01 5.87 20.89
C ALA A 233 -4.05 7.38 20.69
N PRO A 234 -3.69 7.91 19.52
CA PRO A 234 -3.65 9.34 19.29
C PRO A 234 -5.04 9.93 19.06
N GLY A 235 -5.24 11.19 19.50
CA GLY A 235 -6.47 11.93 19.28
C GLY A 235 -7.62 11.49 20.18
N ASP A 236 -8.83 11.52 19.61
CA ASP A 236 -10.08 11.12 20.29
C ASP A 236 -10.74 9.88 19.66
N GLY A 237 -10.16 9.36 18.59
CA GLY A 237 -10.63 8.20 17.85
C GLY A 237 -11.59 8.51 16.70
N ASN A 238 -11.90 9.78 16.43
CA ASN A 238 -12.81 10.17 15.35
C ASN A 238 -12.11 10.47 14.02
N ASP A 239 -10.78 10.60 14.03
CA ASP A 239 -10.02 10.86 12.82
C ASP A 239 -10.19 9.70 11.82
N PRO A 240 -10.28 9.99 10.51
CA PRO A 240 -10.45 8.95 9.50
C PRO A 240 -9.17 8.16 9.27
N VAL A 241 -9.35 6.89 8.90
CA VAL A 241 -8.30 5.99 8.42
C VAL A 241 -8.78 5.29 7.17
N GLU A 242 -7.97 5.32 6.12
CA GLU A 242 -8.21 4.56 4.91
C GLU A 242 -6.91 3.88 4.45
N PHE A 243 -7.05 2.67 3.99
CA PHE A 243 -6.01 1.93 3.27
C PHE A 243 -6.65 0.93 2.32
N VAL A 244 -5.88 0.40 1.40
CA VAL A 244 -6.31 -0.63 0.46
C VAL A 244 -5.39 -1.84 0.56
N ASP A 245 -5.97 -3.04 0.48
CA ASP A 245 -5.17 -4.29 0.45
C ASP A 245 -4.39 -4.38 -0.86
N VAL A 246 -3.13 -4.76 -0.79
CA VAL A 246 -2.25 -4.93 -1.94
C VAL A 246 -2.79 -5.93 -2.96
N LYS A 247 -3.48 -6.99 -2.52
CA LYS A 247 -4.11 -7.98 -3.40
C LYS A 247 -5.35 -7.43 -4.08
N ASP A 248 -6.07 -6.49 -3.43
CA ASP A 248 -7.22 -5.81 -4.04
C ASP A 248 -6.76 -4.88 -5.18
N VAL A 249 -5.63 -4.21 -5.01
CA VAL A 249 -5.02 -3.40 -6.09
C VAL A 249 -4.56 -4.31 -7.24
N GLY A 250 -3.86 -5.40 -6.93
CA GLY A 250 -3.45 -6.39 -7.94
C GLY A 250 -4.64 -7.01 -8.69
N GLY A 251 -5.70 -7.36 -7.96
CA GLY A 251 -6.95 -7.89 -8.50
C GLY A 251 -7.68 -6.90 -9.40
N PHE A 252 -7.73 -5.61 -9.00
CA PHE A 252 -8.30 -4.57 -9.87
C PHE A 252 -7.52 -4.41 -11.17
N LEU A 253 -6.19 -4.39 -11.11
CA LEU A 253 -5.35 -4.29 -12.31
C LEU A 253 -5.60 -5.46 -13.26
N ALA A 254 -5.69 -6.69 -12.75
CA ALA A 254 -6.04 -7.87 -13.55
C ALA A 254 -7.46 -7.75 -14.14
N MET A 255 -8.43 -7.28 -13.36
CA MET A 255 -9.80 -7.03 -13.83
C MET A 255 -9.84 -5.94 -14.93
N ALA A 256 -9.08 -4.85 -14.75
CA ALA A 256 -8.99 -3.78 -15.73
C ALA A 256 -8.41 -4.28 -17.07
N ILE A 257 -7.43 -5.17 -17.03
CA ILE A 257 -6.85 -5.84 -18.18
C ILE A 257 -7.87 -6.75 -18.85
N ASN A 258 -8.56 -7.58 -18.07
CA ASN A 258 -9.56 -8.54 -18.56
C ASN A 258 -10.69 -7.84 -19.29
N ARG A 259 -11.18 -6.73 -18.74
CA ARG A 259 -12.33 -5.98 -19.24
C ARG A 259 -11.96 -4.83 -20.18
N SER A 260 -10.66 -4.62 -20.43
CA SER A 260 -10.14 -3.49 -21.20
C SER A 260 -10.70 -2.14 -20.70
N LEU A 261 -10.60 -1.91 -19.38
CA LEU A 261 -11.02 -0.66 -18.77
C LEU A 261 -9.95 0.41 -19.00
N TYR A 262 -10.35 1.55 -19.56
CA TYR A 262 -9.48 2.69 -19.83
C TYR A 262 -9.84 3.89 -18.95
N GLY A 263 -8.90 4.82 -18.81
CA GLY A 263 -9.04 6.04 -18.02
C GLY A 263 -8.53 5.87 -16.58
N THR A 264 -8.86 6.83 -15.71
CA THR A 264 -8.35 6.88 -14.34
C THR A 264 -9.32 6.23 -13.36
N PHE A 265 -8.77 5.53 -12.35
CA PHE A 265 -9.52 4.88 -11.27
C PHE A 265 -8.82 5.10 -9.94
N ASN A 266 -9.57 5.57 -8.93
CA ASN A 266 -9.12 5.58 -7.55
C ASN A 266 -9.34 4.21 -6.92
N LEU A 267 -8.36 3.76 -6.13
CA LEU A 267 -8.46 2.53 -5.34
C LEU A 267 -8.15 2.83 -3.89
N VAL A 268 -9.17 3.17 -3.14
CA VAL A 268 -9.10 3.45 -1.71
C VAL A 268 -10.09 2.54 -1.01
N GLY A 269 -9.71 2.01 0.14
CA GLY A 269 -10.58 1.17 0.95
C GLY A 269 -11.72 1.98 1.59
N ARG A 270 -12.52 1.30 2.40
CA ARG A 270 -13.56 1.98 3.18
C ARG A 270 -12.93 2.79 4.29
N SER A 271 -13.38 4.04 4.45
CA SER A 271 -13.01 4.88 5.57
C SER A 271 -13.54 4.29 6.88
N LEU A 272 -12.68 4.25 7.88
CA LEU A 272 -12.97 3.87 9.25
C LEU A 272 -12.66 5.07 10.16
N SER A 273 -13.32 5.18 11.30
CA SER A 273 -12.76 6.00 12.36
C SER A 273 -11.53 5.32 12.96
N PHE A 274 -10.61 6.09 13.53
CA PHE A 274 -9.40 5.52 14.15
C PHE A 274 -9.76 4.53 15.28
N ARG A 275 -10.88 4.80 15.97
CA ARG A 275 -11.43 3.90 16.98
C ARG A 275 -11.86 2.56 16.38
N GLU A 276 -12.65 2.58 15.31
CA GLU A 276 -13.06 1.35 14.60
C GLU A 276 -11.87 0.57 14.06
N PHE A 277 -10.87 1.28 13.56
CA PHE A 277 -9.63 0.68 13.08
C PHE A 277 -8.90 -0.08 14.19
N LEU A 278 -8.69 0.54 15.37
CA LEU A 278 -8.03 -0.12 16.50
C LEU A 278 -8.85 -1.29 17.07
N GLU A 279 -10.18 -1.16 17.15
CA GLU A 279 -11.02 -2.28 17.54
C GLU A 279 -10.95 -3.45 16.53
N LYS A 280 -10.85 -3.17 15.23
CA LYS A 280 -10.61 -4.21 14.23
C LYS A 280 -9.24 -4.87 14.39
N CYS A 281 -8.20 -4.13 14.76
CA CYS A 281 -6.88 -4.70 15.08
C CYS A 281 -6.98 -5.64 16.29
N LYS A 282 -7.69 -5.26 17.36
CA LYS A 282 -7.92 -6.11 18.52
C LYS A 282 -8.67 -7.40 18.16
N VAL A 283 -9.72 -7.29 17.36
CA VAL A 283 -10.48 -8.46 16.90
C VAL A 283 -9.61 -9.40 16.06
N ALA A 284 -8.85 -8.84 15.11
CA ALA A 284 -7.98 -9.64 14.23
C ALA A 284 -6.86 -10.37 14.98
N THR A 285 -6.41 -9.83 16.12
CA THR A 285 -5.36 -10.42 16.96
C THR A 285 -5.90 -11.19 18.18
N ASN A 286 -7.23 -11.22 18.33
CA ASN A 286 -7.90 -11.78 19.52
C ASN A 286 -7.33 -11.20 20.83
N SER A 287 -7.17 -9.90 20.88
CA SER A 287 -6.49 -9.17 21.95
C SER A 287 -7.46 -8.38 22.83
N ASN A 288 -7.04 -8.19 24.09
CA ASN A 288 -7.68 -7.29 25.05
C ASN A 288 -6.86 -6.01 25.31
N ALA A 289 -5.98 -5.61 24.38
CA ALA A 289 -5.22 -4.38 24.49
C ALA A 289 -6.11 -3.18 24.84
N ASP A 290 -5.61 -2.31 25.71
CA ASP A 290 -6.27 -1.06 26.09
C ASP A 290 -5.60 0.12 25.38
N PHE A 291 -6.31 0.75 24.47
CA PHE A 291 -5.84 1.92 23.73
C PHE A 291 -6.25 3.20 24.46
N VAL A 292 -5.30 3.84 25.13
CA VAL A 292 -5.48 5.07 25.91
C VAL A 292 -5.44 6.28 24.99
N TRP A 293 -6.58 6.94 24.81
CA TRP A 293 -6.71 8.11 23.95
C TRP A 293 -6.05 9.33 24.54
N ILE A 294 -5.07 9.90 23.81
CA ILE A 294 -4.29 11.06 24.23
C ILE A 294 -4.40 12.17 23.16
N PRO A 295 -4.84 13.39 23.55
CA PRO A 295 -4.97 14.49 22.60
C PRO A 295 -3.65 14.86 21.92
N GLN A 296 -3.75 15.29 20.65
CA GLN A 296 -2.62 15.69 19.80
C GLN A 296 -1.67 16.67 20.52
N GLN A 297 -2.20 17.70 21.16
CA GLN A 297 -1.40 18.70 21.84
C GLN A 297 -0.49 18.08 22.91
N PHE A 298 -1.02 17.15 23.72
CA PHE A 298 -0.24 16.49 24.76
C PHE A 298 0.85 15.58 24.16
N LEU A 299 0.56 14.90 23.06
CA LEU A 299 1.55 14.09 22.35
C LEU A 299 2.70 14.96 21.83
N HIS A 300 2.40 16.11 21.23
CA HIS A 300 3.41 17.07 20.74
C HIS A 300 4.26 17.63 21.89
N GLU A 301 3.67 17.94 23.05
CA GLU A 301 4.40 18.39 24.24
C GLU A 301 5.43 17.35 24.71
N HIS A 302 5.24 16.08 24.32
CA HIS A 302 6.14 14.96 24.64
C HIS A 302 6.96 14.46 23.44
N GLY A 303 7.02 15.24 22.35
CA GLY A 303 7.84 14.93 21.17
C GLY A 303 7.27 13.83 20.27
N LEU A 304 5.99 13.48 20.43
CA LEU A 304 5.33 12.48 19.59
C LEU A 304 4.53 13.19 18.49
N GLU A 305 4.78 12.81 17.24
CA GLU A 305 4.26 13.48 16.05
C GLU A 305 3.24 12.63 15.29
N SER A 306 2.29 13.32 14.65
CA SER A 306 1.38 12.70 13.70
C SER A 306 2.09 12.29 12.41
N ASN A 307 1.51 11.35 11.67
CA ASN A 307 1.96 11.03 10.32
C ASN A 307 1.38 12.04 9.31
N ARG A 308 1.91 13.27 9.29
CA ARG A 308 1.41 14.39 8.47
C ARG A 308 1.49 14.14 6.97
N GLU A 309 2.28 13.20 6.55
CA GLU A 309 2.60 13.02 5.14
C GLU A 309 2.67 11.54 4.80
N LEU A 310 1.64 11.09 4.08
CA LEU A 310 1.47 9.73 3.56
C LEU A 310 2.66 9.23 2.76
N HIS A 311 3.80 9.14 3.10
CA HIS A 311 4.99 8.58 2.41
C HIS A 311 6.31 9.03 3.04
N THR A 312 6.25 9.70 4.19
CA THR A 312 7.38 9.76 5.07
C THR A 312 6.99 9.02 6.34
N PHE A 313 7.72 8.03 6.67
CA PHE A 313 7.71 7.37 7.98
C PHE A 313 8.17 8.33 9.09
N ILE A 314 7.71 9.58 9.05
CA ILE A 314 7.98 10.64 10.01
C ILE A 314 6.70 10.77 10.83
N GLY A 315 6.69 10.14 11.94
CA GLY A 315 5.59 10.18 12.90
C GLY A 315 5.53 8.89 13.70
N ASN A 316 5.02 9.01 14.89
CA ASN A 316 4.93 7.89 15.83
C ASN A 316 3.63 7.10 15.66
N PHE A 317 2.69 7.60 14.84
CA PHE A 317 1.36 7.03 14.71
C PHE A 317 0.98 6.83 13.24
N PRO A 318 1.32 5.68 12.65
CA PRO A 318 0.93 5.36 11.28
C PRO A 318 -0.57 5.53 11.03
N PHE A 319 -0.94 5.98 9.84
CA PHE A 319 -2.31 6.32 9.42
C PHE A 319 -2.96 7.51 10.15
N TRP A 320 -2.46 7.99 11.26
CA TRP A 320 -3.09 9.07 11.98
C TRP A 320 -2.73 10.45 11.39
N ILE A 321 -3.73 11.15 10.89
CA ILE A 321 -3.64 12.50 10.33
C ILE A 321 -4.72 13.37 10.99
N PRO A 322 -4.41 14.09 12.08
CA PRO A 322 -5.37 14.92 12.78
C PRO A 322 -5.65 16.25 12.08
N GLU A 323 -4.77 16.70 11.19
CA GLU A 323 -4.90 17.99 10.50
C GLU A 323 -6.02 17.93 9.46
N ARG A 324 -7.09 18.71 9.69
CA ARG A 324 -8.28 18.73 8.85
C ARG A 324 -7.99 19.02 7.37
N ASP A 325 -7.01 19.86 7.11
CA ASP A 325 -6.60 20.23 5.73
C ASP A 325 -5.98 19.07 4.95
N TYR A 326 -5.58 18.00 5.62
CA TYR A 326 -5.03 16.80 5.00
C TYR A 326 -5.96 15.60 5.05
N GLN A 327 -7.04 15.66 5.83
CA GLN A 327 -7.99 14.54 5.97
C GLN A 327 -8.71 14.19 4.65
N GLY A 328 -8.72 15.09 3.67
CA GLY A 328 -9.24 14.82 2.33
C GLY A 328 -8.54 13.66 1.62
N LEU A 329 -7.31 13.34 1.99
CA LEU A 329 -6.63 12.11 1.53
C LEU A 329 -7.39 10.84 1.89
N TYR A 330 -8.16 10.86 2.97
CA TYR A 330 -9.04 9.77 3.42
C TYR A 330 -10.50 9.97 2.98
N ARG A 331 -10.74 10.76 1.94
CA ARG A 331 -12.06 11.03 1.35
C ARG A 331 -12.03 10.94 -0.17
N VAL A 332 -11.08 10.17 -0.68
CA VAL A 332 -11.00 9.90 -2.11
C VAL A 332 -12.03 8.84 -2.47
N SER A 333 -12.87 9.14 -3.46
CA SER A 333 -13.93 8.23 -3.88
C SER A 333 -13.42 7.15 -4.83
N SER A 334 -13.66 5.89 -4.50
CA SER A 334 -13.45 4.73 -5.37
C SER A 334 -14.74 4.23 -6.04
N GLU A 335 -15.78 5.04 -6.04
CA GLU A 335 -17.10 4.66 -6.56
C GLU A 335 -17.04 4.19 -8.02
N LYS A 336 -16.18 4.81 -8.83
CA LYS A 336 -15.96 4.41 -10.23
C LYS A 336 -15.40 3.00 -10.35
N ALA A 337 -14.46 2.63 -9.49
CA ALA A 337 -13.89 1.28 -9.44
C ALA A 337 -14.93 0.26 -8.95
N PHE A 338 -15.73 0.59 -7.93
CA PHE A 338 -16.80 -0.28 -7.47
C PHE A 338 -17.88 -0.50 -8.54
N ARG A 339 -18.30 0.53 -9.26
CA ARG A 339 -19.21 0.40 -10.40
C ARG A 339 -18.64 -0.44 -11.53
N ALA A 340 -17.33 -0.42 -11.72
CA ALA A 340 -16.65 -1.31 -12.66
C ALA A 340 -16.59 -2.77 -12.17
N GLY A 341 -17.04 -3.05 -10.93
CA GLY A 341 -17.11 -4.40 -10.35
C GLY A 341 -15.90 -4.74 -9.45
N TRP A 342 -15.15 -3.74 -8.99
CA TRP A 342 -14.11 -3.97 -7.99
C TRP A 342 -14.71 -4.42 -6.67
N VAL A 343 -14.06 -5.39 -6.04
CA VAL A 343 -14.44 -5.92 -4.73
C VAL A 343 -13.22 -5.91 -3.82
N THR A 344 -13.41 -5.47 -2.59
CA THR A 344 -12.35 -5.43 -1.59
C THR A 344 -12.48 -6.59 -0.61
N ARG A 345 -11.35 -7.03 -0.11
CA ARG A 345 -11.22 -8.05 0.94
C ARG A 345 -11.68 -7.46 2.29
N SER A 346 -11.97 -8.34 3.23
CA SER A 346 -12.27 -7.91 4.60
C SER A 346 -10.99 -7.48 5.33
N PHE A 347 -11.15 -6.64 6.35
CA PHE A 347 -10.04 -6.24 7.22
C PHE A 347 -9.30 -7.46 7.81
N ASN A 348 -10.03 -8.48 8.23
CA ASN A 348 -9.43 -9.68 8.84
C ASN A 348 -8.54 -10.46 7.87
N GLU A 349 -8.90 -10.54 6.58
CA GLU A 349 -8.07 -11.19 5.56
C GLU A 349 -6.77 -10.41 5.34
N THR A 350 -6.84 -9.08 5.28
CA THR A 350 -5.64 -8.23 5.15
C THR A 350 -4.75 -8.34 6.39
N ALA A 351 -5.35 -8.26 7.58
CA ALA A 351 -4.63 -8.40 8.85
C ALA A 351 -3.94 -9.78 8.97
N PHE A 352 -4.64 -10.85 8.59
CA PHE A 352 -4.08 -12.19 8.57
C PHE A 352 -2.87 -12.28 7.64
N ASP A 353 -2.97 -11.74 6.43
CA ASP A 353 -1.87 -11.74 5.48
C ASP A 353 -0.66 -10.94 5.98
N CYS A 354 -0.88 -9.77 6.63
CA CYS A 354 0.19 -9.00 7.27
C CYS A 354 0.92 -9.79 8.34
N LEU A 355 0.18 -10.38 9.28
CA LEU A 355 0.75 -11.13 10.39
C LEU A 355 1.43 -12.42 9.89
N ASN A 356 0.81 -13.16 8.96
CA ASN A 356 1.40 -14.37 8.40
C ASN A 356 2.70 -14.07 7.64
N ASP A 357 2.76 -12.97 6.90
CA ASP A 357 3.97 -12.51 6.24
C ASP A 357 5.07 -12.16 7.25
N PHE A 358 4.72 -11.41 8.29
CA PHE A 358 5.64 -11.06 9.37
C PHE A 358 6.25 -12.29 10.06
N TYR A 359 5.42 -13.26 10.45
CA TYR A 359 5.89 -14.47 11.11
C TYR A 359 6.57 -15.49 10.19
N SER A 360 6.36 -15.38 8.86
CA SER A 360 7.00 -16.29 7.89
C SER A 360 8.37 -15.82 7.42
N ARG A 361 8.69 -14.55 7.63
CA ARG A 361 9.98 -13.97 7.30
C ARG A 361 10.79 -13.72 8.57
N GLU A 362 12.10 -13.78 8.46
CA GLU A 362 12.99 -13.26 9.49
C GLU A 362 12.99 -11.72 9.37
N PHE A 363 12.07 -11.08 10.06
CA PHE A 363 12.06 -9.63 10.17
C PHE A 363 13.16 -9.21 11.15
N ASN A 364 14.16 -8.49 10.67
CA ASN A 364 15.27 -8.00 11.49
C ASN A 364 15.15 -6.50 11.83
N GLU A 365 14.08 -5.85 11.41
CA GLU A 365 13.84 -4.43 11.66
C GLU A 365 12.93 -4.23 12.87
N ASP A 366 13.26 -3.27 13.73
CA ASP A 366 12.37 -2.80 14.78
C ASP A 366 11.28 -1.93 14.13
N LEU A 367 10.05 -2.40 14.20
CA LEU A 367 8.87 -1.69 13.69
C LEU A 367 8.21 -0.84 14.76
N SER A 368 8.77 -0.76 15.96
CA SER A 368 8.19 0.07 17.04
C SER A 368 8.17 1.54 16.64
N PRO A 369 7.01 2.22 16.73
CA PRO A 369 6.90 3.62 16.39
C PRO A 369 7.57 4.53 17.46
N MET A 370 7.81 3.98 18.65
CA MET A 370 8.49 4.61 19.77
C MET A 370 9.04 3.54 20.71
N SER A 371 9.97 3.90 21.60
CA SER A 371 10.45 2.96 22.60
C SER A 371 9.39 2.65 23.67
N ILE A 372 9.46 1.46 24.26
CA ILE A 372 8.57 1.05 25.36
C ILE A 372 8.66 2.05 26.53
N GLU A 373 9.86 2.52 26.82
CA GLU A 373 10.11 3.50 27.88
C GLU A 373 9.41 4.81 27.58
N THR A 374 9.54 5.34 26.35
CA THR A 374 8.86 6.57 25.91
C THR A 374 7.35 6.42 26.02
N GLU A 375 6.79 5.31 25.55
CA GLU A 375 5.36 5.08 25.61
C GLU A 375 4.86 5.07 27.06
N LYS A 376 5.55 4.36 27.94
CA LYS A 376 5.23 4.28 29.36
C LYS A 376 5.32 5.65 30.05
N GLU A 377 6.38 6.41 29.81
CA GLU A 377 6.56 7.75 30.37
C GLU A 377 5.39 8.69 30.00
N VAL A 378 4.97 8.65 28.74
CA VAL A 378 3.87 9.48 28.24
C VAL A 378 2.53 9.02 28.83
N LEU A 379 2.26 7.71 28.90
CA LEU A 379 1.07 7.15 29.55
C LEU A 379 1.00 7.55 31.03
N ASP A 380 2.09 7.43 31.77
CA ASP A 380 2.15 7.79 33.19
C ASP A 380 1.97 9.31 33.39
N ALA A 381 2.55 10.14 32.53
CA ALA A 381 2.36 11.58 32.55
C ALA A 381 0.91 11.97 32.27
N TRP A 382 0.26 11.30 31.30
CA TRP A 382 -1.14 11.53 30.98
C TRP A 382 -2.08 11.16 32.14
N LYS A 383 -1.84 10.03 32.79
CA LYS A 383 -2.62 9.60 33.96
C LYS A 383 -2.50 10.58 35.13
N ARG A 384 -1.29 11.09 35.39
CA ARG A 384 -1.07 12.13 36.43
C ARG A 384 -1.79 13.44 36.15
N ARG A 385 -1.95 13.82 34.87
CA ARG A 385 -2.70 15.05 34.49
C ARG A 385 -4.21 14.91 34.69
N LYS A 386 -4.73 13.68 34.67
CA LYS A 386 -6.17 13.41 34.86
C LYS A 386 -6.55 13.18 36.34
N ALA A 387 -5.59 12.86 37.21
CA ALA A 387 -5.79 12.68 38.64
C ALA A 387 -5.82 14.03 39.38
#